data_2fd39cc667964bac31787857d937d055
#
_entry.id   2fd39cc667964bac31787857d937d055
#
_cell.length_a   1.000
_cell.length_b   1.000
_cell.length_c   1.000
_cell.angle_alpha   90.00
_cell.angle_beta   90.00
_cell.angle_gamma   90.00
#
_symmetry.space_group_name_H-M   'P 1'
#
loop_
_entity.id
_entity.type
_entity.pdbx_description
1 polymer ?
#
loop_
_entity_poly.entity_id
_entity_poly.type
_entity_poly.pdbx_seq_one_letter_code
_entity_poly.pdbx_strand_id
1 'polypeptide(L)'
;MKSILLHVEDDDGMEARLQVAMDLARAYASHITCLQVVSYEIFAPGDFYGSAMMAVIPQLKQSAEDFRKRIEADLANEDVQWEWQCHDGLATSKLLERSALNDLVIVGPRDVGQRVKAPSSMIAELTLRTSVPVLVVPHETERLDPGSPILVAWNNSSEACAALRASVPLLRNSSKVILASISEEKDRDRYDFPPVEGAQYLSRHGVHAEVSTSLGMAQTCRMPFLQPPRHAIADWW
;
A
#
# COMPACT_ATOMS: atom_id res chain seq x y z
N MET A 1 12.32 6.98 7.13
CA MET A 1 11.29 5.95 7.35
C MET A 1 11.88 4.93 8.30
N LYS A 2 11.29 4.73 9.50
CA LYS A 2 11.85 3.85 10.55
C LYS A 2 10.83 2.85 11.09
N SER A 3 9.55 3.09 10.93
CA SER A 3 8.49 2.24 11.42
C SER A 3 7.50 1.92 10.30
N ILE A 4 7.29 0.64 10.03
CA ILE A 4 6.40 0.12 8.99
C ILE A 4 5.32 -0.72 9.65
N LEU A 5 4.05 -0.39 9.40
CA LEU A 5 2.92 -1.22 9.79
C LEU A 5 2.53 -2.10 8.60
N LEU A 6 2.70 -3.41 8.73
CA LEU A 6 2.35 -4.39 7.71
C LEU A 6 1.04 -5.08 8.09
N HIS A 7 0.02 -4.98 7.23
CA HIS A 7 -1.19 -5.78 7.34
C HIS A 7 -0.90 -7.22 6.93
N VAL A 8 -0.97 -8.13 7.89
CA VAL A 8 -0.76 -9.57 7.67
C VAL A 8 -2.09 -10.30 7.69
N GLU A 9 -2.38 -10.97 6.58
CA GLU A 9 -3.62 -11.69 6.34
C GLU A 9 -3.34 -12.90 5.44
N ASP A 10 -4.02 -14.03 5.69
CA ASP A 10 -3.82 -15.27 4.92
C ASP A 10 -4.58 -15.18 3.59
N ASP A 11 -3.97 -14.45 2.65
CA ASP A 11 -4.45 -14.24 1.30
C ASP A 11 -3.34 -14.45 0.25
N ASP A 12 -3.72 -14.48 -1.02
CA ASP A 12 -2.80 -14.70 -2.15
C ASP A 12 -1.71 -13.64 -2.31
N GLY A 13 -1.86 -12.47 -1.67
CA GLY A 13 -0.92 -11.34 -1.76
C GLY A 13 0.02 -11.21 -0.56
N MET A 14 -0.07 -12.11 0.43
CA MET A 14 0.70 -11.98 1.66
C MET A 14 2.21 -12.02 1.42
N GLU A 15 2.66 -12.96 0.60
CA GLU A 15 4.09 -13.12 0.28
C GLU A 15 4.65 -11.85 -0.40
N ALA A 16 3.92 -11.29 -1.36
CA ALA A 16 4.29 -10.04 -2.02
C ALA A 16 4.41 -8.87 -1.02
N ARG A 17 3.45 -8.73 -0.10
CA ARG A 17 3.48 -7.69 0.94
C ARG A 17 4.65 -7.87 1.89
N LEU A 18 4.91 -9.11 2.31
CA LEU A 18 6.02 -9.44 3.21
C LEU A 18 7.35 -9.11 2.55
N GLN A 19 7.55 -9.54 1.30
CA GLN A 19 8.76 -9.27 0.54
C GLN A 19 9.01 -7.76 0.40
N VAL A 20 7.99 -6.99 0.02
CA VAL A 20 8.10 -5.52 -0.10
C VAL A 20 8.42 -4.87 1.26
N ALA A 21 7.81 -5.33 2.34
CA ALA A 21 8.11 -4.82 3.68
C ALA A 21 9.56 -5.09 4.08
N MET A 22 10.08 -6.28 3.81
CA MET A 22 11.48 -6.65 4.07
C MET A 22 12.45 -5.83 3.21
N ASP A 23 12.17 -5.65 1.92
CA ASP A 23 13.01 -4.84 1.02
C ASP A 23 13.11 -3.39 1.52
N LEU A 24 11.98 -2.81 1.93
CA LEU A 24 11.97 -1.47 2.54
C LEU A 24 12.68 -1.45 3.90
N ALA A 25 12.47 -2.45 4.74
CA ALA A 25 13.12 -2.51 6.05
C ALA A 25 14.64 -2.58 5.92
N ARG A 26 15.17 -3.36 4.98
CA ARG A 26 16.61 -3.42 4.68
C ARG A 26 17.12 -2.08 4.15
N ALA A 27 16.42 -1.47 3.20
CA ALA A 27 16.86 -0.23 2.57
C ALA A 27 16.90 0.97 3.53
N TYR A 28 15.98 1.01 4.52
CA TYR A 28 15.82 2.15 5.42
C TYR A 28 16.20 1.86 6.86
N ALA A 29 16.65 0.65 7.18
CA ALA A 29 16.85 0.14 8.53
C ALA A 29 15.60 0.41 9.38
N SER A 30 14.44 -0.08 8.89
CA SER A 30 13.12 0.10 9.51
C SER A 30 12.76 -1.10 10.36
N HIS A 31 11.90 -0.87 11.35
CA HIS A 31 11.23 -1.91 12.12
C HIS A 31 9.87 -2.23 11.49
N ILE A 32 9.52 -3.51 11.35
CA ILE A 32 8.25 -3.97 10.82
C ILE A 32 7.35 -4.40 11.97
N THR A 33 6.18 -3.77 12.11
CA THR A 33 5.11 -4.26 12.96
C THR A 33 4.14 -5.08 12.11
N CYS A 34 4.16 -6.39 12.25
CA CYS A 34 3.22 -7.31 11.61
C CYS A 34 1.89 -7.27 12.36
N LEU A 35 0.85 -6.67 11.78
CA LEU A 35 -0.47 -6.56 12.38
C LEU A 35 -1.41 -7.60 11.79
N GLN A 36 -1.71 -8.64 12.57
CA GLN A 36 -2.75 -9.62 12.29
C GLN A 36 -4.04 -9.23 12.98
N VAL A 37 -5.15 -9.26 12.25
CA VAL A 37 -6.47 -9.00 12.84
C VAL A 37 -7.39 -10.18 12.55
N VAL A 38 -7.92 -10.79 13.63
CA VAL A 38 -8.87 -11.88 13.54
C VAL A 38 -10.28 -11.33 13.65
N SER A 39 -11.06 -11.41 12.57
CA SER A 39 -12.43 -10.91 12.54
C SER A 39 -13.43 -12.02 12.79
N TYR A 40 -14.23 -11.87 13.83
CA TYR A 40 -15.33 -12.78 14.16
C TYR A 40 -16.70 -12.26 13.70
N GLU A 41 -16.77 -11.02 13.25
CA GLU A 41 -18.06 -10.35 12.94
C GLU A 41 -18.70 -10.82 11.64
N ILE A 42 -17.94 -11.45 10.74
CA ILE A 42 -18.41 -11.90 9.42
C ILE A 42 -19.47 -13.02 9.55
N PHE A 43 -19.55 -13.67 10.73
CA PHE A 43 -20.33 -14.89 10.91
C PHE A 43 -21.61 -14.72 11.75
N ALA A 44 -21.96 -13.54 12.20
CA ALA A 44 -23.10 -13.32 13.12
C ALA A 44 -24.23 -12.45 12.58
N PRO A 45 -25.13 -12.98 11.74
CA PRO A 45 -26.46 -12.39 11.57
C PRO A 45 -27.45 -13.08 12.51
N GLY A 46 -27.71 -12.43 13.66
CA GLY A 46 -28.84 -12.75 14.56
C GLY A 46 -28.62 -13.84 15.60
N ASP A 47 -29.42 -13.79 16.66
CA ASP A 47 -29.35 -14.60 17.89
C ASP A 47 -29.41 -16.14 17.75
N PHE A 48 -29.70 -16.65 16.57
CA PHE A 48 -29.86 -18.09 16.32
C PHE A 48 -28.53 -18.85 16.14
N TYR A 49 -27.41 -18.13 15.93
CA TYR A 49 -26.12 -18.74 15.57
C TYR A 49 -25.08 -18.73 16.69
N GLY A 50 -25.39 -18.26 17.87
CA GLY A 50 -24.45 -18.15 19.01
C GLY A 50 -23.74 -19.47 19.34
N SER A 51 -24.45 -20.61 19.27
CA SER A 51 -23.85 -21.92 19.56
C SER A 51 -22.95 -22.44 18.43
N ALA A 52 -23.31 -22.18 17.17
CA ALA A 52 -22.47 -22.52 16.02
C ALA A 52 -21.20 -21.69 15.98
N MET A 53 -21.27 -20.42 16.33
CA MET A 53 -20.13 -19.52 16.42
C MET A 53 -19.14 -19.92 17.50
N MET A 54 -19.61 -20.35 18.66
CA MET A 54 -18.75 -20.87 19.74
C MET A 54 -17.90 -22.07 19.28
N ALA A 55 -18.40 -22.88 18.35
CA ALA A 55 -17.67 -24.02 17.80
C ALA A 55 -16.62 -23.61 16.75
N VAL A 56 -16.82 -22.49 16.04
CA VAL A 56 -15.92 -22.03 14.97
C VAL A 56 -14.77 -21.16 15.48
N ILE A 57 -14.97 -20.39 16.54
CA ILE A 57 -13.94 -19.50 17.13
C ILE A 57 -12.62 -20.24 17.43
N PRO A 58 -12.60 -21.45 18.05
CA PRO A 58 -11.34 -22.15 18.30
C PRO A 58 -10.59 -22.51 17.02
N GLN A 59 -11.31 -22.87 15.95
CA GLN A 59 -10.71 -23.19 14.65
C GLN A 59 -10.12 -21.93 13.99
N LEU A 60 -10.82 -20.78 14.05
CA LEU A 60 -10.31 -19.52 13.54
C LEU A 60 -9.04 -19.09 14.28
N LYS A 61 -9.02 -19.23 15.61
CA LYS A 61 -7.82 -18.95 16.41
C LYS A 61 -6.66 -19.87 16.07
N GLN A 62 -6.94 -21.15 15.88
CA GLN A 62 -5.91 -22.12 15.51
C GLN A 62 -5.35 -21.79 14.12
N SER A 63 -6.19 -21.53 13.13
CA SER A 63 -5.75 -21.14 11.78
C SER A 63 -4.93 -19.84 11.81
N ALA A 64 -5.33 -18.86 12.62
CA ALA A 64 -4.59 -17.61 12.78
C ALA A 64 -3.21 -17.84 13.43
N GLU A 65 -3.12 -18.74 14.40
CA GLU A 65 -1.86 -19.10 15.05
C GLU A 65 -0.94 -19.91 14.10
N ASP A 66 -1.49 -20.82 13.31
CA ASP A 66 -0.72 -21.59 12.34
C ASP A 66 -0.20 -20.71 11.21
N PHE A 67 -0.99 -19.73 10.76
CA PHE A 67 -0.58 -18.70 9.82
C PHE A 67 0.55 -17.84 10.41
N ARG A 68 0.40 -17.37 11.66
CA ARG A 68 1.43 -16.63 12.37
C ARG A 68 2.76 -17.37 12.37
N LYS A 69 2.76 -18.65 12.79
CA LYS A 69 3.99 -19.47 12.86
C LYS A 69 4.68 -19.60 11.52
N ARG A 70 3.90 -19.70 10.42
CA ARG A 70 4.45 -19.76 9.06
C ARG A 70 5.21 -18.47 8.74
N ILE A 71 4.57 -17.31 8.93
CA ILE A 71 5.20 -16.02 8.63
C ILE A 71 6.38 -15.69 9.57
N GLU A 72 6.26 -16.05 10.86
CA GLU A 72 7.38 -15.89 11.81
C GLU A 72 8.59 -16.76 11.42
N ALA A 73 8.36 -17.96 10.89
CA ALA A 73 9.45 -18.80 10.39
C ALA A 73 10.14 -18.20 9.16
N ASP A 74 9.39 -17.56 8.27
CA ASP A 74 9.96 -16.84 7.12
C ASP A 74 10.79 -15.65 7.59
N LEU A 75 10.27 -14.86 8.53
CA LEU A 75 10.95 -13.68 9.08
C LEU A 75 12.16 -14.01 9.97
N ALA A 76 12.17 -15.15 10.63
CA ALA A 76 13.23 -15.53 11.59
C ALA A 76 14.62 -15.69 10.94
N ASN A 77 14.66 -15.95 9.63
CA ASN A 77 15.90 -16.11 8.88
C ASN A 77 16.32 -14.83 8.14
N GLU A 78 15.53 -13.76 8.28
CA GLU A 78 15.74 -12.50 7.58
C GLU A 78 16.43 -11.47 8.48
N ASP A 79 17.37 -10.70 7.88
CA ASP A 79 18.09 -9.65 8.59
C ASP A 79 17.28 -8.35 8.68
N VAL A 80 16.10 -8.43 9.32
CA VAL A 80 15.20 -7.30 9.55
C VAL A 80 14.68 -7.33 10.99
N GLN A 81 14.39 -6.16 11.54
CA GLN A 81 13.76 -6.05 12.86
C GLN A 81 12.24 -6.08 12.70
N TRP A 82 11.59 -6.95 13.44
CA TRP A 82 10.14 -7.08 13.39
C TRP A 82 9.52 -7.45 14.74
N GLU A 83 8.24 -7.16 14.86
CA GLU A 83 7.39 -7.63 15.96
C GLU A 83 6.03 -8.09 15.43
N TRP A 84 5.34 -8.94 16.19
CA TRP A 84 4.00 -9.42 15.85
C TRP A 84 2.96 -8.89 16.82
N GLN A 85 1.90 -8.32 16.27
CA GLN A 85 0.72 -7.91 17.02
C GLN A 85 -0.51 -8.62 16.46
N CYS A 86 -1.28 -9.30 17.34
CA CYS A 86 -2.53 -9.95 16.99
C CYS A 86 -3.67 -9.29 17.77
N HIS A 87 -4.71 -8.89 17.06
CA HIS A 87 -5.90 -8.24 17.63
C HIS A 87 -7.18 -8.86 17.10
N ASP A 88 -8.23 -8.82 17.93
CA ASP A 88 -9.59 -9.16 17.53
C ASP A 88 -10.31 -7.92 16.99
N GLY A 89 -11.17 -8.07 15.98
CA GLY A 89 -12.04 -7.01 15.47
C GLY A 89 -11.95 -6.78 13.96
N LEU A 90 -12.24 -5.56 13.52
CA LEU A 90 -12.16 -5.16 12.11
C LEU A 90 -10.75 -4.71 11.74
N ALA A 91 -10.20 -5.26 10.67
CA ALA A 91 -8.85 -4.95 10.20
C ALA A 91 -8.67 -3.43 9.96
N THR A 92 -9.61 -2.80 9.26
CA THR A 92 -9.56 -1.35 8.98
C THR A 92 -9.47 -0.52 10.25
N SER A 93 -10.28 -0.84 11.28
CA SER A 93 -10.28 -0.11 12.54
C SER A 93 -8.96 -0.27 13.28
N LYS A 94 -8.39 -1.48 13.29
CA LYS A 94 -7.11 -1.76 13.95
C LYS A 94 -5.93 -1.13 13.21
N LEU A 95 -5.95 -1.15 11.88
CA LEU A 95 -4.95 -0.45 11.07
C LEU A 95 -4.97 1.06 11.33
N LEU A 96 -6.15 1.69 11.37
CA LEU A 96 -6.29 3.11 11.71
C LEU A 96 -5.76 3.42 13.12
N GLU A 97 -6.14 2.60 14.12
CA GLU A 97 -5.69 2.76 15.50
C GLU A 97 -4.16 2.66 15.62
N ARG A 98 -3.54 1.72 14.91
CA ARG A 98 -2.12 1.41 15.02
C ARG A 98 -1.23 2.20 14.06
N SER A 99 -1.79 2.85 13.03
CA SER A 99 -1.01 3.58 12.04
C SER A 99 -0.32 4.83 12.58
N ALA A 100 -0.87 5.50 13.59
CA ALA A 100 -0.52 6.85 13.99
C ALA A 100 0.99 7.09 14.31
N LEU A 101 1.70 6.07 14.79
CA LEU A 101 3.14 6.15 15.10
C LEU A 101 4.02 5.38 14.09
N ASN A 102 3.49 5.12 12.90
CA ASN A 102 4.23 4.50 11.82
C ASN A 102 4.52 5.51 10.70
N ASP A 103 5.58 5.27 9.94
CA ASP A 103 5.95 6.09 8.78
C ASP A 103 5.30 5.60 7.49
N LEU A 104 4.82 4.35 7.47
CA LEU A 104 4.21 3.70 6.32
C LEU A 104 3.27 2.60 6.77
N VAL A 105 2.12 2.48 6.09
CA VAL A 105 1.21 1.34 6.20
C VAL A 105 1.25 0.54 4.91
N ILE A 106 1.48 -0.77 4.98
CA ILE A 106 1.50 -1.67 3.80
C ILE A 106 0.27 -2.56 3.84
N VAL A 107 -0.49 -2.57 2.74
CA VAL A 107 -1.73 -3.35 2.58
C VAL A 107 -1.80 -4.02 1.21
N GLY A 108 -2.68 -5.02 1.06
CA GLY A 108 -3.01 -5.61 -0.23
C GLY A 108 -4.02 -4.77 -1.03
N PRO A 109 -4.20 -5.06 -2.33
CA PRO A 109 -5.06 -4.27 -3.21
C PRO A 109 -6.56 -4.57 -3.04
N ARG A 110 -6.91 -5.64 -2.33
CA ARG A 110 -8.30 -6.10 -2.17
C ARG A 110 -8.62 -6.44 -0.73
N ASP A 111 -9.90 -6.31 -0.37
CA ASP A 111 -10.42 -6.83 0.88
C ASP A 111 -10.62 -8.34 0.73
N VAL A 112 -10.37 -9.11 1.81
CA VAL A 112 -10.53 -10.57 1.80
C VAL A 112 -11.95 -10.97 1.41
N GLY A 113 -12.04 -11.99 0.55
CA GLY A 113 -13.33 -12.52 0.08
C GLY A 113 -14.00 -11.71 -1.03
N GLN A 114 -13.45 -10.60 -1.47
CA GLN A 114 -13.97 -9.86 -2.63
C GLN A 114 -13.67 -10.60 -3.93
N ARG A 115 -14.76 -11.07 -4.58
CA ARG A 115 -14.70 -11.69 -5.93
C ARG A 115 -14.88 -10.68 -7.06
N VAL A 116 -15.23 -9.43 -6.75
CA VAL A 116 -15.56 -8.38 -7.74
C VAL A 116 -14.39 -7.42 -7.84
N LYS A 117 -14.10 -6.88 -9.03
CA LYS A 117 -13.14 -5.80 -9.30
C LYS A 117 -13.69 -4.46 -8.74
N ALA A 118 -13.95 -4.38 -7.44
CA ALA A 118 -14.35 -3.16 -6.77
C ALA A 118 -13.14 -2.59 -6.01
N PRO A 119 -13.04 -1.26 -5.85
CA PRO A 119 -12.03 -0.66 -4.97
C PRO A 119 -12.17 -1.20 -3.55
N SER A 120 -11.03 -1.46 -2.89
CA SER A 120 -11.02 -1.89 -1.51
C SER A 120 -11.60 -0.81 -0.60
N SER A 121 -12.59 -1.18 0.21
CA SER A 121 -13.18 -0.28 1.20
C SER A 121 -12.17 0.07 2.29
N MET A 122 -11.31 -0.87 2.66
CA MET A 122 -10.23 -0.67 3.63
C MET A 122 -9.22 0.37 3.13
N ILE A 123 -8.76 0.27 1.87
CA ILE A 123 -7.83 1.25 1.29
C ILE A 123 -8.47 2.64 1.27
N ALA A 124 -9.72 2.74 0.81
CA ALA A 124 -10.43 4.01 0.76
C ALA A 124 -10.55 4.65 2.16
N GLU A 125 -10.92 3.87 3.16
CA GLU A 125 -11.06 4.36 4.53
C GLU A 125 -9.70 4.73 5.15
N LEU A 126 -8.65 3.93 4.95
CA LEU A 126 -7.29 4.25 5.39
C LEU A 126 -6.80 5.56 4.77
N THR A 127 -6.91 5.73 3.46
CA THR A 127 -6.42 6.94 2.77
C THR A 127 -7.17 8.21 3.17
N LEU A 128 -8.44 8.11 3.57
CA LEU A 128 -9.24 9.24 4.02
C LEU A 128 -9.03 9.60 5.49
N ARG A 129 -8.66 8.64 6.34
CA ARG A 129 -8.67 8.82 7.80
C ARG A 129 -7.30 8.81 8.47
N THR A 130 -6.27 8.29 7.81
CA THR A 130 -4.91 8.34 8.34
C THR A 130 -4.10 9.47 7.70
N SER A 131 -3.18 10.06 8.47
CA SER A 131 -2.15 10.97 7.97
C SER A 131 -0.88 10.25 7.50
N VAL A 132 -0.82 8.93 7.67
CA VAL A 132 0.32 8.08 7.30
C VAL A 132 0.15 7.61 5.86
N PRO A 133 1.21 7.62 5.03
CA PRO A 133 1.13 7.10 3.67
C PRO A 133 0.76 5.61 3.65
N VAL A 134 -0.06 5.23 2.69
CA VAL A 134 -0.51 3.85 2.48
C VAL A 134 0.13 3.32 1.20
N LEU A 135 0.89 2.25 1.31
CA LEU A 135 1.46 1.51 0.18
C LEU A 135 0.57 0.29 -0.12
N VAL A 136 0.02 0.27 -1.31
CA VAL A 136 -0.78 -0.86 -1.79
C VAL A 136 0.12 -1.74 -2.66
N VAL A 137 0.27 -3.01 -2.28
CA VAL A 137 1.15 -3.96 -2.95
C VAL A 137 0.32 -4.93 -3.81
N PRO A 138 0.46 -4.92 -5.14
CA PRO A 138 -0.16 -5.90 -6.02
C PRO A 138 0.28 -7.34 -5.70
N HIS A 139 -0.60 -8.33 -5.95
CA HIS A 139 -0.32 -9.73 -5.63
C HIS A 139 0.88 -10.30 -6.40
N GLU A 140 1.11 -9.82 -7.61
CA GLU A 140 2.18 -10.28 -8.51
C GLU A 140 3.53 -9.62 -8.23
N THR A 141 3.64 -8.82 -7.17
CA THR A 141 4.89 -8.13 -6.83
C THR A 141 5.89 -9.11 -6.22
N GLU A 142 6.96 -9.41 -6.95
CA GLU A 142 8.01 -10.31 -6.48
C GLU A 142 9.00 -9.60 -5.54
N ARG A 143 9.28 -8.32 -5.78
CA ARG A 143 10.22 -7.51 -5.00
C ARG A 143 10.01 -6.02 -5.22
N LEU A 144 10.51 -5.20 -4.30
CA LEU A 144 10.60 -3.76 -4.45
C LEU A 144 12.07 -3.34 -4.41
N ASP A 145 12.57 -2.83 -5.54
CA ASP A 145 13.88 -2.19 -5.58
C ASP A 145 13.72 -0.68 -5.35
N PRO A 146 14.22 -0.14 -4.22
CA PRO A 146 14.16 1.28 -3.91
C PRO A 146 14.89 2.16 -4.93
N GLY A 147 15.81 1.59 -5.72
CA GLY A 147 16.52 2.26 -6.81
C GLY A 147 15.72 2.35 -8.11
N SER A 148 14.59 1.67 -8.22
CA SER A 148 13.77 1.68 -9.41
C SER A 148 13.20 3.08 -9.74
N PRO A 149 12.91 3.37 -11.03
CA PRO A 149 12.25 4.60 -11.43
C PRO A 149 10.86 4.74 -10.79
N ILE A 150 10.54 5.95 -10.32
CA ILE A 150 9.25 6.25 -9.66
C ILE A 150 8.48 7.29 -10.48
N LEU A 151 7.21 7.00 -10.77
CA LEU A 151 6.25 7.93 -11.33
C LEU A 151 5.43 8.55 -10.19
N VAL A 152 5.39 9.87 -10.15
CA VAL A 152 4.56 10.66 -9.24
C VAL A 152 3.44 11.31 -10.04
N ALA A 153 2.20 10.90 -9.78
CA ALA A 153 1.03 11.57 -10.33
C ALA A 153 0.77 12.88 -9.56
N TRP A 154 0.69 13.99 -10.29
CA TRP A 154 0.66 15.31 -9.68
C TRP A 154 -0.43 16.22 -10.25
N ASN A 155 -1.16 16.89 -9.37
CA ASN A 155 -2.15 17.92 -9.74
C ASN A 155 -2.21 19.10 -8.75
N ASN A 156 -1.26 19.20 -7.83
CA ASN A 156 -1.21 20.21 -6.75
C ASN A 156 -2.40 20.20 -5.78
N SER A 157 -3.18 19.10 -5.71
CA SER A 157 -4.19 18.96 -4.67
C SER A 157 -3.53 18.74 -3.29
N SER A 158 -4.28 18.95 -2.21
CA SER A 158 -3.81 18.70 -0.84
C SER A 158 -3.34 17.27 -0.64
N GLU A 159 -4.03 16.31 -1.28
CA GLU A 159 -3.74 14.88 -1.25
C GLU A 159 -2.44 14.57 -2.02
N ALA A 160 -2.28 15.13 -3.22
CA ALA A 160 -1.04 14.98 -4.00
C ALA A 160 0.14 15.61 -3.25
N CYS A 161 -0.04 16.77 -2.63
CA CYS A 161 0.98 17.41 -1.81
C CYS A 161 1.36 16.56 -0.57
N ALA A 162 0.38 15.94 0.09
CA ALA A 162 0.62 15.05 1.22
C ALA A 162 1.39 13.79 0.77
N ALA A 163 0.95 13.16 -0.32
CA ALA A 163 1.61 11.99 -0.90
C ALA A 163 3.06 12.31 -1.33
N LEU A 164 3.28 13.45 -1.99
CA LEU A 164 4.61 13.88 -2.40
C LEU A 164 5.56 14.06 -1.20
N ARG A 165 5.10 14.75 -0.15
CA ARG A 165 5.89 14.94 1.07
C ARG A 165 6.26 13.62 1.72
N ALA A 166 5.29 12.71 1.83
CA ALA A 166 5.50 11.40 2.44
C ALA A 166 6.44 10.51 1.62
N SER A 167 6.44 10.65 0.30
CA SER A 167 7.27 9.84 -0.61
C SER A 167 8.73 10.29 -0.72
N VAL A 168 9.11 11.47 -0.21
CA VAL A 168 10.49 11.99 -0.31
C VAL A 168 11.56 10.97 0.09
N PRO A 169 11.43 10.18 1.18
CA PRO A 169 12.42 9.17 1.52
C PRO A 169 12.62 8.12 0.42
N LEU A 170 11.54 7.69 -0.24
CA LEU A 170 11.58 6.74 -1.35
C LEU A 170 12.19 7.39 -2.60
N LEU A 171 11.77 8.61 -2.93
CA LEU A 171 12.20 9.34 -4.12
C LEU A 171 13.70 9.65 -4.11
N ARG A 172 14.31 9.84 -2.94
CA ARG A 172 15.76 10.09 -2.80
C ARG A 172 16.63 8.92 -3.22
N ASN A 173 16.12 7.70 -3.12
CA ASN A 173 16.86 6.49 -3.48
C ASN A 173 16.58 6.04 -4.92
N SER A 174 15.55 6.60 -5.55
CA SER A 174 15.15 6.26 -6.91
C SER A 174 16.20 6.72 -7.93
N SER A 175 16.47 5.89 -8.93
CA SER A 175 17.34 6.22 -10.05
C SER A 175 16.76 7.30 -10.96
N LYS A 176 15.43 7.45 -10.98
CA LYS A 176 14.72 8.41 -11.81
C LYS A 176 13.35 8.73 -11.19
N VAL A 177 13.03 10.01 -11.08
CA VAL A 177 11.71 10.48 -10.65
C VAL A 177 11.03 11.21 -11.81
N ILE A 178 9.83 10.78 -12.16
CA ILE A 178 9.00 11.41 -13.18
C ILE A 178 7.78 12.02 -12.50
N LEU A 179 7.66 13.34 -12.56
CA LEU A 179 6.50 14.09 -12.07
C LEU A 179 5.52 14.27 -13.24
N ALA A 180 4.44 13.48 -13.24
CA ALA A 180 3.47 13.44 -14.32
C ALA A 180 2.20 14.22 -13.96
N SER A 181 1.81 15.16 -14.81
CA SER A 181 0.55 15.87 -14.71
C SER A 181 -0.30 15.64 -15.94
N ILE A 182 -1.58 15.24 -15.71
CA ILE A 182 -2.58 15.10 -16.77
C ILE A 182 -3.51 16.30 -16.65
N SER A 183 -3.52 17.16 -17.67
CA SER A 183 -4.40 18.33 -17.71
C SER A 183 -5.64 18.03 -18.53
N GLU A 184 -6.79 18.16 -17.91
CA GLU A 184 -8.06 18.37 -18.63
C GLU A 184 -8.27 19.88 -18.82
N GLU A 185 -8.92 20.30 -19.91
CA GLU A 185 -9.13 21.76 -20.19
C GLU A 185 -9.82 22.48 -19.02
N LYS A 186 -10.73 21.81 -18.33
CA LYS A 186 -11.47 22.36 -17.17
C LYS A 186 -10.62 22.59 -15.91
N ASP A 187 -9.42 22.01 -15.85
CA ASP A 187 -8.60 21.97 -14.64
C ASP A 187 -7.36 22.89 -14.74
N ARG A 188 -7.10 23.50 -15.90
CA ARG A 188 -5.88 24.31 -16.15
C ARG A 188 -5.70 25.48 -15.19
N ASP A 189 -6.79 26.12 -14.81
CA ASP A 189 -6.76 27.27 -13.91
C ASP A 189 -6.75 26.89 -12.43
N ARG A 190 -6.98 25.60 -12.13
CA ARG A 190 -7.15 25.12 -10.77
C ARG A 190 -5.91 24.41 -10.23
N TYR A 191 -5.10 23.80 -11.08
CA TYR A 191 -3.98 22.96 -10.70
C TYR A 191 -2.65 23.46 -11.26
N ASP A 192 -1.54 23.06 -10.60
CA ASP A 192 -0.17 23.35 -11.02
C ASP A 192 0.15 22.69 -12.36
N PHE A 193 0.08 23.50 -13.44
CA PHE A 193 0.35 23.01 -14.79
C PHE A 193 1.15 24.04 -15.59
N PRO A 194 2.38 23.74 -16.03
CA PRO A 194 3.14 22.51 -15.73
C PRO A 194 3.47 22.36 -14.25
N PRO A 195 3.82 21.15 -13.74
CA PRO A 195 3.98 20.87 -12.31
C PRO A 195 5.27 21.47 -11.73
N VAL A 196 5.36 22.80 -11.74
CA VAL A 196 6.56 23.55 -11.34
C VAL A 196 6.75 23.53 -9.83
N GLU A 197 5.69 23.70 -9.07
CA GLU A 197 5.77 23.75 -7.60
C GLU A 197 6.18 22.41 -7.00
N GLY A 198 5.64 21.31 -7.53
CA GLY A 198 6.04 19.97 -7.15
C GLY A 198 7.51 19.68 -7.44
N ALA A 199 7.99 20.07 -8.63
CA ALA A 199 9.39 19.90 -9.01
C ALA A 199 10.34 20.77 -8.14
N GLN A 200 9.95 22.02 -7.84
CA GLN A 200 10.72 22.90 -6.94
C GLN A 200 10.78 22.32 -5.51
N TYR A 201 9.67 21.79 -5.01
CA TYR A 201 9.65 21.14 -3.71
C TYR A 201 10.63 19.96 -3.66
N LEU A 202 10.58 19.08 -4.64
CA LEU A 202 11.49 17.93 -4.74
C LEU A 202 12.96 18.36 -4.83
N SER A 203 13.26 19.38 -5.62
CA SER A 203 14.62 19.93 -5.75
C SER A 203 15.19 20.41 -4.41
N ARG A 204 14.37 21.08 -3.57
CA ARG A 204 14.77 21.50 -2.21
C ARG A 204 15.11 20.31 -1.30
N HIS A 205 14.54 19.14 -1.59
CA HIS A 205 14.83 17.88 -0.88
C HIS A 205 15.95 17.05 -1.53
N GLY A 206 16.65 17.60 -2.53
CA GLY A 206 17.74 16.92 -3.23
C GLY A 206 17.27 15.85 -4.21
N VAL A 207 15.99 15.87 -4.60
CA VAL A 207 15.40 14.96 -5.58
C VAL A 207 15.25 15.69 -6.91
N HIS A 208 15.91 15.17 -7.96
CA HIS A 208 15.76 15.68 -9.31
C HIS A 208 14.60 14.95 -10.00
N ALA A 209 13.58 15.71 -10.43
CA ALA A 209 12.41 15.15 -11.10
C ALA A 209 12.33 15.64 -12.54
N GLU A 210 12.08 14.72 -13.47
CA GLU A 210 11.69 15.05 -14.83
C GLU A 210 10.19 15.36 -14.87
N VAL A 211 9.82 16.48 -15.46
CA VAL A 211 8.42 16.88 -15.60
C VAL A 211 7.86 16.30 -16.91
N SER A 212 6.78 15.55 -16.80
CA SER A 212 6.03 15.01 -17.94
C SER A 212 4.61 15.56 -17.92
N THR A 213 4.21 16.23 -18.99
CA THR A 213 2.85 16.75 -19.14
C THR A 213 2.20 16.10 -20.35
N SER A 214 1.02 15.51 -20.16
CA SER A 214 0.18 15.01 -21.26
C SER A 214 -1.12 15.80 -21.31
N LEU A 215 -1.45 16.31 -22.49
CA LEU A 215 -2.77 16.85 -22.78
C LEU A 215 -3.72 15.65 -22.92
N GLY A 216 -4.76 15.62 -22.08
CA GLY A 216 -5.73 14.52 -22.06
C GLY A 216 -6.45 14.39 -23.39
N MET A 217 -6.03 13.41 -24.18
CA MET A 217 -6.94 12.74 -25.09
C MET A 217 -7.27 11.39 -24.44
N ALA A 218 -8.55 11.08 -24.38
CA ALA A 218 -9.08 9.77 -23.99
C ALA A 218 -8.69 8.72 -25.05
N GLN A 219 -7.41 8.41 -25.13
CA GLN A 219 -6.88 7.29 -25.89
C GLN A 219 -5.67 6.74 -25.14
N THR A 220 -5.88 5.58 -24.54
CA THR A 220 -4.88 4.58 -24.16
C THR A 220 -3.55 5.15 -23.65
N CYS A 221 -3.40 5.28 -22.36
CA CYS A 221 -2.12 5.60 -21.73
C CYS A 221 -1.13 4.44 -21.95
N ARG A 222 -0.59 4.33 -23.17
CA ARG A 222 0.60 3.55 -23.46
C ARG A 222 1.80 4.44 -23.16
N MET A 223 2.18 4.52 -21.91
CA MET A 223 3.49 5.07 -21.57
C MET A 223 4.56 4.09 -22.08
N PRO A 224 5.52 4.53 -22.91
CA PRO A 224 6.54 3.64 -23.51
C PRO A 224 7.49 3.00 -22.50
N PHE A 225 7.39 3.33 -21.22
CA PHE A 225 8.24 2.82 -20.14
C PHE A 225 7.55 1.79 -19.21
N LEU A 226 6.26 1.60 -19.34
CA LEU A 226 5.52 0.52 -18.67
C LEU A 226 5.20 -0.55 -19.71
N GLN A 227 6.22 -1.25 -20.23
CA GLN A 227 6.00 -2.57 -20.76
C GLN A 227 5.95 -3.52 -19.57
N PRO A 228 4.76 -4.03 -19.17
CA PRO A 228 4.72 -5.19 -18.31
C PRO A 228 5.44 -6.34 -19.02
N PRO A 229 6.04 -7.28 -18.29
CA PRO A 229 6.56 -8.49 -18.90
C PRO A 229 5.44 -9.11 -19.76
N ARG A 230 5.78 -9.65 -20.93
CA ARG A 230 4.88 -10.03 -22.03
C ARG A 230 3.74 -11.04 -21.69
N HIS A 231 3.48 -11.32 -20.43
CA HIS A 231 2.47 -12.27 -19.95
C HIS A 231 1.32 -11.64 -19.12
N ALA A 232 1.24 -10.34 -19.00
CA ALA A 232 0.21 -9.66 -18.21
C ALA A 232 -0.57 -8.61 -19.02
N ILE A 233 -1.05 -8.96 -20.21
CA ILE A 233 -2.01 -8.17 -20.97
C ILE A 233 -3.22 -9.07 -21.27
N ALA A 234 -4.06 -9.24 -20.29
CA ALA A 234 -5.47 -9.57 -20.47
C ALA A 234 -6.21 -9.09 -19.22
N ASP A 235 -7.22 -8.28 -19.42
CA ASP A 235 -8.29 -7.95 -18.48
C ASP A 235 -8.08 -6.82 -17.46
N TRP A 236 -7.83 -5.60 -17.95
CA TRP A 236 -8.16 -4.38 -17.20
C TRP A 236 -9.04 -3.46 -18.06
N TRP A 237 -10.34 -3.75 -18.11
CA TRP A 237 -11.49 -2.84 -18.37
C TRP A 237 -12.70 -3.32 -17.59
#